data_e2ab13c83d1b500872b2069d6738cfc0
#
_entry.id   e2ab13c83d1b500872b2069d6738cfc0
#
_cell.length_a   1.000
_cell.length_b   1.000
_cell.length_c   1.000
_cell.angle_alpha   90.00
_cell.angle_beta   90.00
_cell.angle_gamma   90.00
#
_symmetry.space_group_name_H-M   'P 1'
#
loop_
_entity.id
_entity.type
_entity.pdbx_description
1 polymer ?
#
loop_
_entity_poly.entity_id
_entity_poly.type
_entity_poly.pdbx_seq_one_letter_code
_entity_poly.pdbx_strand_id
1 'polypeptide(L)'
;MQSLALAAASLLSPFFLEVTPEVRSSYVSSGKLMEDRPMQITNVRAGYDAGDFGRFGVRNWDVSSLTDRRHDAHRHAFYHFEFGPTWEYDLKLAEEWTLKSDITRSWTLYRGFENDASNRTYSWYQIDQALANPYIVPFYRVRKCFRGNDYVYFKAGVRRRFGIWESLYVTPSVYAESGSSRNYRRVIGARTDGERWSDGVSSVSFRLELGWKFSENFSAFAFVEQYEVVGQAACHAISASSYRCAHNDWTLGGIGCRLKF
;
A
#
# COMPACT_ATOMS: atom_id res chain seq x y z
N MET A 1 -8.02 35.96 -23.64
CA MET A 1 -7.81 34.54 -23.41
C MET A 1 -6.95 34.24 -22.17
N GLN A 2 -5.89 35.00 -21.90
CA GLN A 2 -5.06 34.83 -20.69
C GLN A 2 -5.82 35.03 -19.36
N SER A 3 -6.76 35.96 -19.29
CA SER A 3 -7.57 36.23 -18.08
C SER A 3 -8.54 35.08 -17.71
N LEU A 4 -9.06 34.37 -18.68
CA LEU A 4 -9.91 33.18 -18.44
C LEU A 4 -9.12 31.99 -17.96
N ALA A 5 -7.89 31.80 -18.44
CA ALA A 5 -6.99 30.74 -17.98
C ALA A 5 -6.52 31.01 -16.56
N LEU A 6 -6.23 32.26 -16.18
CA LEU A 6 -5.90 32.62 -14.78
C LEU A 6 -7.09 32.45 -13.84
N ALA A 7 -8.30 32.82 -14.26
CA ALA A 7 -9.52 32.64 -13.48
C ALA A 7 -9.86 31.15 -13.29
N ALA A 8 -9.69 30.34 -14.34
CA ALA A 8 -9.84 28.89 -14.23
C ALA A 8 -8.77 28.24 -13.31
N ALA A 9 -7.53 28.69 -13.38
CA ALA A 9 -6.45 28.26 -12.50
C ALA A 9 -6.71 28.65 -11.04
N SER A 10 -7.27 29.85 -10.78
CA SER A 10 -7.62 30.28 -9.42
C SER A 10 -8.83 29.53 -8.84
N LEU A 11 -9.75 29.06 -9.67
CA LEU A 11 -10.89 28.23 -9.24
C LEU A 11 -10.48 26.77 -8.96
N LEU A 12 -9.39 26.29 -9.58
CA LEU A 12 -8.87 24.94 -9.38
C LEU A 12 -7.81 24.88 -8.24
N SER A 13 -7.36 26.05 -7.73
CA SER A 13 -6.25 26.12 -6.78
C SER A 13 -6.45 25.31 -5.46
N PRO A 14 -7.67 25.17 -4.90
CA PRO A 14 -7.87 24.33 -3.72
C PRO A 14 -8.14 22.85 -4.04
N PHE A 15 -8.38 22.49 -5.29
CA PHE A 15 -8.59 21.11 -5.69
C PHE A 15 -7.28 20.44 -6.06
N PHE A 16 -7.15 19.18 -5.72
CA PHE A 16 -6.01 18.37 -6.09
C PHE A 16 -6.44 17.06 -6.73
N LEU A 17 -5.61 16.55 -7.63
CA LEU A 17 -5.69 15.21 -8.19
C LEU A 17 -4.28 14.61 -8.20
N GLU A 18 -4.11 13.46 -7.56
CA GLU A 18 -2.87 12.71 -7.57
C GLU A 18 -3.13 11.32 -8.14
N VAL A 19 -2.32 10.91 -9.11
CA VAL A 19 -2.42 9.59 -9.74
C VAL A 19 -1.06 8.91 -9.67
N THR A 20 -1.02 7.70 -9.14
CA THR A 20 0.18 6.88 -9.04
C THR A 20 -0.09 5.51 -9.64
N PRO A 21 0.10 5.33 -10.95
CA PRO A 21 0.13 4.03 -11.58
C PRO A 21 1.47 3.35 -11.32
N GLU A 22 1.44 2.04 -11.11
CA GLU A 22 2.60 1.21 -10.82
C GLU A 22 2.40 -0.18 -11.44
N VAL A 23 3.47 -0.78 -11.96
CA VAL A 23 3.52 -2.18 -12.37
C VAL A 23 4.50 -2.89 -11.47
N ARG A 24 4.10 -4.04 -10.91
CA ARG A 24 4.93 -4.91 -10.08
C ARG A 24 5.06 -6.30 -10.67
N SER A 25 6.16 -6.97 -10.37
CA SER A 25 6.36 -8.37 -10.77
C SER A 25 5.38 -9.33 -10.07
N SER A 26 4.92 -8.98 -8.87
CA SER A 26 4.02 -9.78 -8.03
C SER A 26 3.34 -8.92 -6.98
N TYR A 27 2.38 -9.49 -6.23
CA TYR A 27 1.68 -8.82 -5.14
C TYR A 27 1.80 -9.59 -3.83
N VAL A 28 2.42 -8.95 -2.84
CA VAL A 28 2.55 -9.46 -1.47
C VAL A 28 1.71 -8.60 -0.54
N SER A 29 0.99 -9.23 0.38
CA SER A 29 0.21 -8.55 1.42
C SER A 29 0.32 -9.31 2.74
N SER A 30 0.69 -8.61 3.81
CA SER A 30 0.85 -9.18 5.16
C SER A 30 1.81 -10.39 5.18
N GLY A 31 2.91 -10.31 4.43
CA GLY A 31 3.89 -11.39 4.32
C GLY A 31 3.47 -12.57 3.47
N LYS A 32 2.29 -12.55 2.84
CA LYS A 32 1.83 -13.59 1.93
C LYS A 32 1.88 -13.14 0.48
N LEU A 33 2.42 -13.98 -0.39
CA LEU A 33 2.29 -13.81 -1.84
C LEU A 33 0.83 -14.05 -2.25
N MET A 34 0.16 -12.98 -2.65
CA MET A 34 -1.24 -13.03 -3.09
C MET A 34 -1.34 -13.34 -4.58
N GLU A 35 -0.39 -12.84 -5.35
CA GLU A 35 -0.32 -13.05 -6.81
C GLU A 35 1.15 -13.06 -7.24
N ASP A 36 1.55 -14.08 -8.00
CA ASP A 36 2.91 -14.30 -8.52
C ASP A 36 3.13 -13.77 -9.94
N ARG A 37 2.10 -13.16 -10.52
CA ARG A 37 2.13 -12.59 -11.87
C ARG A 37 2.34 -11.08 -11.83
N PRO A 38 2.74 -10.47 -12.95
CA PRO A 38 2.79 -9.02 -13.06
C PRO A 38 1.42 -8.39 -12.77
N MET A 39 1.45 -7.36 -11.95
CA MET A 39 0.28 -6.65 -11.45
C MET A 39 0.36 -5.18 -11.83
N GLN A 40 -0.78 -4.62 -12.19
CA GLN A 40 -0.98 -3.19 -12.21
C GLN A 40 -1.60 -2.73 -10.90
N ILE A 41 -1.06 -1.65 -10.35
CA ILE A 41 -1.61 -0.96 -9.18
C ILE A 41 -1.84 0.48 -9.57
N THR A 42 -3.00 1.00 -9.27
CA THR A 42 -3.31 2.42 -9.50
C THR A 42 -3.85 3.01 -8.21
N ASN A 43 -3.20 4.05 -7.72
CA ASN A 43 -3.69 4.85 -6.61
C ASN A 43 -4.10 6.22 -7.11
N VAL A 44 -5.36 6.57 -6.94
CA VAL A 44 -5.92 7.88 -7.31
C VAL A 44 -6.42 8.56 -6.04
N ARG A 45 -6.06 9.80 -5.86
CA ARG A 45 -6.54 10.68 -4.81
C ARG A 45 -7.04 11.96 -5.44
N ALA A 46 -8.23 12.37 -5.07
CA ALA A 46 -8.81 13.64 -5.52
C ALA A 46 -9.54 14.29 -4.37
N GLY A 47 -9.46 15.61 -4.27
CA GLY A 47 -10.12 16.31 -3.19
C GLY A 47 -9.85 17.81 -3.17
N TYR A 48 -10.02 18.36 -1.99
CA TYR A 48 -9.94 19.78 -1.69
C TYR A 48 -8.89 20.02 -0.59
N ASP A 49 -8.00 20.97 -0.85
CA ASP A 49 -7.02 21.47 0.12
C ASP A 49 -7.65 22.64 0.91
N ALA A 50 -7.92 22.37 2.17
CA ALA A 50 -8.53 23.36 3.09
C ALA A 50 -7.46 24.14 3.90
N GLY A 51 -6.23 24.18 3.43
CA GLY A 51 -5.11 24.87 4.08
C GLY A 51 -4.81 24.29 5.46
N ASP A 52 -4.94 25.11 6.50
CA ASP A 52 -4.62 24.73 7.89
C ASP A 52 -5.48 23.57 8.42
N PHE A 53 -6.62 23.28 7.80
CA PHE A 53 -7.47 22.14 8.17
C PHE A 53 -7.09 20.84 7.44
N GLY A 54 -6.09 20.90 6.57
CA GLY A 54 -5.61 19.77 5.81
C GLY A 54 -6.38 19.51 4.50
N ARG A 55 -6.16 18.34 3.92
CA ARG A 55 -6.71 17.95 2.61
C ARG A 55 -7.79 16.89 2.80
N PHE A 56 -9.00 17.18 2.32
CA PHE A 56 -10.13 16.26 2.33
C PHE A 56 -10.37 15.71 0.94
N GLY A 57 -10.58 14.42 0.82
CA GLY A 57 -10.77 13.83 -0.49
C GLY A 57 -11.31 12.42 -0.48
N VAL A 58 -11.21 11.82 -1.63
CA VAL A 58 -11.48 10.40 -1.84
C VAL A 58 -10.21 9.74 -2.39
N ARG A 59 -10.01 8.51 -1.96
CA ARG A 59 -8.95 7.64 -2.45
C ARG A 59 -9.57 6.44 -3.14
N ASN A 60 -9.03 6.14 -4.32
CA ASN A 60 -9.22 4.87 -5.00
C ASN A 60 -7.87 4.14 -5.07
N TRP A 61 -7.85 2.88 -4.71
CA TRP A 61 -6.70 2.01 -4.86
C TRP A 61 -7.15 0.71 -5.55
N ASP A 62 -6.62 0.49 -6.73
CA ASP A 62 -6.94 -0.62 -7.61
C ASP A 62 -5.71 -1.50 -7.84
N VAL A 63 -5.90 -2.82 -7.78
CA VAL A 63 -4.87 -3.81 -8.07
C VAL A 63 -5.46 -4.86 -8.99
N SER A 64 -4.84 -5.10 -10.12
CA SER A 64 -5.29 -6.10 -11.10
C SER A 64 -4.12 -6.86 -11.71
N SER A 65 -4.35 -8.14 -12.03
CA SER A 65 -3.39 -8.94 -12.79
C SER A 65 -3.30 -8.45 -14.22
N LEU A 66 -2.09 -8.29 -14.74
CA LEU A 66 -1.86 -7.92 -16.16
C LEU A 66 -2.03 -9.11 -17.11
N THR A 67 -1.99 -10.34 -16.61
CA THR A 67 -2.11 -11.55 -17.41
C THR A 67 -3.28 -12.39 -16.95
N ASP A 68 -4.05 -12.89 -17.90
CA ASP A 68 -5.15 -13.83 -17.67
C ASP A 68 -4.64 -15.27 -17.79
N ARG A 69 -4.99 -16.15 -16.84
CA ARG A 69 -4.73 -17.59 -16.93
C ARG A 69 -5.90 -18.29 -17.62
N ARG A 70 -6.03 -18.12 -18.91
CA ARG A 70 -7.10 -18.77 -19.70
C ARG A 70 -7.06 -20.30 -19.71
N HIS A 71 -5.96 -20.92 -19.25
CA HIS A 71 -5.77 -22.38 -19.27
C HIS A 71 -6.09 -23.07 -17.94
N ASP A 72 -6.29 -22.34 -16.86
CA ASP A 72 -6.73 -22.92 -15.58
C ASP A 72 -8.21 -22.64 -15.37
N ALA A 73 -9.05 -23.64 -15.60
CA ALA A 73 -10.52 -23.55 -15.54
C ALA A 73 -11.11 -23.05 -14.19
N HIS A 74 -10.27 -22.82 -13.19
CA HIS A 74 -10.66 -22.43 -11.83
C HIS A 74 -10.03 -21.13 -11.31
N ARG A 75 -9.30 -20.36 -12.16
CA ARG A 75 -8.58 -19.15 -11.68
C ARG A 75 -9.01 -17.92 -12.45
N HIS A 76 -9.82 -17.12 -11.78
CA HIS A 76 -10.12 -15.77 -12.25
C HIS A 76 -8.92 -14.83 -12.06
N ALA A 77 -8.82 -13.79 -12.90
CA ALA A 77 -7.86 -12.72 -12.71
C ALA A 77 -8.02 -12.12 -11.31
N PHE A 78 -6.88 -11.90 -10.62
CA PHE A 78 -6.91 -11.24 -9.32
C PHE A 78 -7.34 -9.79 -9.51
N TYR A 79 -8.29 -9.35 -8.68
CA TYR A 79 -8.75 -7.97 -8.64
C TYR A 79 -9.02 -7.53 -7.21
N HIS A 80 -8.46 -6.40 -6.83
CA HIS A 80 -8.67 -5.79 -5.53
C HIS A 80 -8.91 -4.30 -5.71
N PHE A 81 -10.05 -3.84 -5.27
CA PHE A 81 -10.49 -2.46 -5.36
C PHE A 81 -10.80 -1.92 -3.98
N GLU A 82 -10.21 -0.78 -3.63
CA GLU A 82 -10.50 -0.04 -2.40
C GLU A 82 -10.93 1.38 -2.75
N PHE A 83 -11.99 1.86 -2.13
CA PHE A 83 -12.50 3.21 -2.33
C PHE A 83 -12.99 3.79 -1.01
N GLY A 84 -12.74 5.08 -0.77
CA GLY A 84 -13.30 5.75 0.39
C GLY A 84 -12.75 7.14 0.66
N PRO A 85 -13.38 7.87 1.61
CA PRO A 85 -12.93 9.18 2.02
C PRO A 85 -11.57 9.13 2.71
N THR A 86 -10.80 10.18 2.55
CA THR A 86 -9.50 10.39 3.19
C THR A 86 -9.39 11.82 3.72
N TRP A 87 -8.68 11.95 4.82
CA TRP A 87 -8.27 13.23 5.40
C TRP A 87 -6.77 13.20 5.66
N GLU A 88 -6.06 14.13 5.06
CA GLU A 88 -4.62 14.31 5.24
C GLU A 88 -4.38 15.57 6.05
N TYR A 89 -3.53 15.47 7.05
CA TYR A 89 -3.21 16.58 7.94
C TYR A 89 -1.72 16.56 8.29
N ASP A 90 -1.08 17.72 8.10
CA ASP A 90 0.32 17.96 8.40
C ASP A 90 0.43 18.85 9.64
N LEU A 91 0.89 18.28 10.77
CA LEU A 91 1.13 19.02 12.00
C LEU A 91 2.61 19.37 12.12
N LYS A 92 2.94 20.65 12.02
CA LYS A 92 4.29 21.14 12.25
C LYS A 92 4.62 21.13 13.74
N LEU A 93 5.56 20.27 14.15
CA LEU A 93 5.98 20.11 15.54
C LEU A 93 7.16 21.04 15.88
N ALA A 94 8.07 21.25 14.92
CA ALA A 94 9.23 22.13 15.00
C ALA A 94 9.64 22.55 13.57
N GLU A 95 10.69 23.35 13.42
CA GLU A 95 11.11 23.89 12.14
C GLU A 95 11.33 22.81 11.06
N GLU A 96 12.00 21.72 11.43
CA GLU A 96 12.31 20.61 10.51
C GLU A 96 11.48 19.35 10.75
N TRP A 97 10.52 19.38 11.70
CA TRP A 97 9.74 18.21 12.11
C TRP A 97 8.26 18.39 11.82
N THR A 98 7.72 17.56 10.97
CA THR A 98 6.30 17.57 10.61
C THR A 98 5.71 16.19 10.78
N LEU A 99 4.66 16.06 11.60
CA LEU A 99 3.86 14.84 11.67
C LEU A 99 2.84 14.86 10.54
N LYS A 100 3.03 13.99 9.56
CA LYS A 100 2.11 13.78 8.45
C LYS A 100 1.13 12.67 8.80
N SER A 101 -0.15 12.94 8.69
CA SER A 101 -1.21 12.00 9.01
C SER A 101 -2.15 11.84 7.81
N ASP A 102 -2.53 10.59 7.51
CA ASP A 102 -3.53 10.24 6.52
C ASP A 102 -4.52 9.27 7.17
N ILE A 103 -5.77 9.69 7.31
CA ILE A 103 -6.85 8.91 7.88
C ILE A 103 -7.80 8.55 6.74
N THR A 104 -7.94 7.27 6.49
CA THR A 104 -8.79 6.75 5.42
C THR A 104 -9.83 5.79 5.97
N ARG A 105 -11.09 5.95 5.56
CA ARG A 105 -12.09 4.91 5.64
C ARG A 105 -12.29 4.32 4.25
N SER A 106 -12.21 3.00 4.11
CA SER A 106 -12.40 2.36 2.81
C SER A 106 -13.37 1.21 2.86
N TRP A 107 -13.99 0.99 1.70
CA TRP A 107 -14.70 -0.21 1.33
C TRP A 107 -13.86 -0.96 0.31
N THR A 108 -13.75 -2.26 0.49
CA THR A 108 -12.92 -3.12 -0.35
C THR A 108 -13.77 -4.16 -1.03
N LEU A 109 -13.55 -4.35 -2.32
CA LEU A 109 -14.08 -5.43 -3.12
C LEU A 109 -12.92 -6.32 -3.59
N TYR A 110 -12.99 -7.63 -3.28
CA TYR A 110 -12.04 -8.63 -3.77
C TYR A 110 -12.70 -9.57 -4.78
N ARG A 111 -11.96 -9.92 -5.82
CA ARG A 111 -12.26 -11.01 -6.74
C ARG A 111 -11.02 -11.85 -6.99
N GLY A 112 -11.19 -13.14 -7.27
CA GLY A 112 -10.10 -14.00 -7.74
C GLY A 112 -9.40 -14.83 -6.68
N PHE A 113 -9.96 -14.97 -5.47
CA PHE A 113 -9.50 -16.00 -4.56
C PHE A 113 -10.03 -17.37 -4.99
N GLU A 114 -9.13 -18.37 -5.05
CA GLU A 114 -9.50 -19.76 -5.31
C GLU A 114 -10.62 -20.21 -4.37
N ASN A 115 -11.62 -20.86 -4.91
CA ASN A 115 -12.76 -21.46 -4.22
C ASN A 115 -13.80 -20.52 -3.59
N ASP A 116 -13.79 -19.22 -3.85
CA ASP A 116 -14.82 -18.34 -3.33
C ASP A 116 -15.47 -17.53 -4.45
N ALA A 117 -16.60 -18.04 -4.96
CA ALA A 117 -17.46 -17.33 -5.91
C ALA A 117 -18.13 -16.09 -5.27
N SER A 118 -17.91 -15.85 -3.98
CA SER A 118 -18.46 -14.72 -3.25
C SER A 118 -17.58 -13.48 -3.39
N ASN A 119 -18.15 -12.42 -3.94
CA ASN A 119 -17.59 -11.08 -3.84
C ASN A 119 -17.54 -10.70 -2.37
N ARG A 120 -16.34 -10.62 -1.78
CA ARG A 120 -16.20 -10.21 -0.38
C ARG A 120 -16.02 -8.70 -0.29
N THR A 121 -16.95 -8.06 0.37
CA THR A 121 -16.87 -6.65 0.72
C THR A 121 -16.38 -6.51 2.16
N TYR A 122 -15.36 -5.69 2.36
CA TYR A 122 -14.85 -5.34 3.67
C TYR A 122 -14.94 -3.84 3.88
N SER A 123 -15.02 -3.43 5.13
CA SER A 123 -14.94 -2.03 5.51
C SER A 123 -13.86 -1.89 6.59
N TRP A 124 -12.98 -0.93 6.43
CA TRP A 124 -11.87 -0.70 7.35
C TRP A 124 -11.55 0.78 7.53
N TYR A 125 -10.94 1.09 8.65
CA TYR A 125 -10.27 2.36 8.90
C TYR A 125 -8.76 2.16 8.88
N GLN A 126 -8.05 3.12 8.33
CA GLN A 126 -6.60 3.17 8.30
C GLN A 126 -6.11 4.52 8.77
N ILE A 127 -5.05 4.49 9.55
CA ILE A 127 -4.27 5.66 9.93
C ILE A 127 -2.84 5.38 9.48
N ASP A 128 -2.34 6.23 8.59
CA ASP A 128 -0.94 6.30 8.21
C ASP A 128 -0.33 7.54 8.87
N GLN A 129 0.79 7.37 9.56
CA GLN A 129 1.55 8.50 10.07
C GLN A 129 3.03 8.38 9.72
N ALA A 130 3.66 9.54 9.49
CA ALA A 130 5.08 9.65 9.27
C ALA A 130 5.62 10.92 9.91
N LEU A 131 6.71 10.81 10.66
CA LEU A 131 7.40 11.95 11.22
C LEU A 131 8.47 12.42 10.23
N ALA A 132 8.07 13.33 9.34
CA ALA A 132 8.97 13.90 8.34
C ALA A 132 10.04 14.78 8.99
N ASN A 133 11.30 14.50 8.69
CA ASN A 133 12.46 15.23 9.16
C ASN A 133 13.65 14.98 8.21
N PRO A 134 14.75 15.76 8.28
CA PRO A 134 15.89 15.63 7.37
C PRO A 134 16.76 14.40 7.60
N TYR A 135 16.63 13.70 8.73
CA TYR A 135 17.50 12.60 9.12
C TYR A 135 16.96 11.25 8.68
N ILE A 136 15.89 10.81 9.33
CA ILE A 136 15.23 9.53 9.07
C ILE A 136 13.75 9.69 9.34
N VAL A 137 12.90 9.21 8.45
CA VAL A 137 11.45 9.33 8.54
C VAL A 137 10.86 8.04 9.10
N PRO A 138 10.61 7.95 10.41
CA PRO A 138 9.81 6.87 10.95
C PRO A 138 8.37 6.99 10.47
N PHE A 139 7.76 5.85 10.20
CA PHE A 139 6.36 5.79 9.77
C PHE A 139 5.67 4.58 10.36
N TYR A 140 4.35 4.68 10.49
CA TYR A 140 3.52 3.53 10.80
C TYR A 140 2.17 3.60 10.09
N ARG A 141 1.54 2.44 9.99
CA ARG A 141 0.17 2.25 9.52
C ARG A 141 -0.56 1.34 10.47
N VAL A 142 -1.76 1.73 10.86
CA VAL A 142 -2.71 0.88 11.57
C VAL A 142 -3.94 0.74 10.71
N ARG A 143 -4.40 -0.50 10.49
CA ARG A 143 -5.64 -0.79 9.78
C ARG A 143 -6.53 -1.65 10.66
N LYS A 144 -7.77 -1.21 10.87
CA LYS A 144 -8.81 -1.96 11.58
C LYS A 144 -9.94 -2.30 10.65
N CYS A 145 -10.23 -3.58 10.49
CA CYS A 145 -11.36 -4.08 9.72
C CYS A 145 -12.57 -4.28 10.63
N PHE A 146 -13.77 -3.86 10.17
CA PHE A 146 -15.01 -3.92 10.96
C PHE A 146 -16.05 -4.86 10.40
N ARG A 147 -15.98 -5.19 9.13
CA ARG A 147 -16.99 -6.04 8.47
C ARG A 147 -16.34 -7.30 7.92
N GLY A 148 -16.91 -8.44 8.29
CA GLY A 148 -16.49 -9.75 7.79
C GLY A 148 -15.46 -10.46 8.67
N ASN A 149 -14.40 -9.80 9.12
CA ASN A 149 -13.40 -10.36 10.02
C ASN A 149 -12.79 -9.21 10.82
N ASP A 150 -13.16 -9.08 12.08
CA ASP A 150 -12.63 -8.09 13.00
C ASP A 150 -11.13 -8.32 13.25
N TYR A 151 -10.26 -7.72 12.43
CA TYR A 151 -8.81 -7.86 12.55
C TYR A 151 -8.10 -6.51 12.58
N VAL A 152 -6.94 -6.51 13.18
CA VAL A 152 -6.00 -5.38 13.17
C VAL A 152 -4.76 -5.78 12.38
N TYR A 153 -4.29 -4.88 11.55
CA TYR A 153 -3.02 -4.96 10.85
C TYR A 153 -2.19 -3.74 11.21
N PHE A 154 -0.92 -3.95 11.43
CA PHE A 154 0.05 -2.93 11.76
C PHE A 154 1.29 -3.04 10.86
N LYS A 155 1.80 -1.91 10.43
CA LYS A 155 3.05 -1.78 9.69
C LYS A 155 3.83 -0.64 10.29
N ALA A 156 5.11 -0.83 10.60
CA ALA A 156 5.99 0.23 11.06
C ALA A 156 7.37 0.11 10.45
N GLY A 157 8.02 1.22 10.26
CA GLY A 157 9.35 1.23 9.67
C GLY A 157 9.99 2.59 9.65
N VAL A 158 11.11 2.63 8.95
CA VAL A 158 11.88 3.85 8.71
C VAL A 158 12.26 3.94 7.25
N ARG A 159 12.39 5.17 6.77
CA ARG A 159 12.89 5.46 5.42
C ARG A 159 13.71 6.73 5.42
N ARG A 160 14.60 6.86 4.45
CA ARG A 160 15.35 8.11 4.21
C ARG A 160 15.52 8.32 2.73
N ARG A 161 15.30 9.55 2.27
CA ARG A 161 15.58 9.95 0.90
C ARG A 161 16.96 10.59 0.83
N PHE A 162 17.76 10.13 -0.13
CA PHE A 162 19.07 10.71 -0.47
C PHE A 162 19.00 11.26 -1.88
N GLY A 163 19.29 12.55 -2.06
CA GLY A 163 19.53 13.13 -3.39
C GLY A 163 20.84 12.61 -3.95
N ILE A 164 20.85 12.17 -5.20
CA ILE A 164 22.04 11.79 -5.95
C ILE A 164 22.43 12.96 -6.87
N TRP A 165 21.43 13.53 -7.54
CA TRP A 165 21.50 14.76 -8.33
C TRP A 165 20.23 15.57 -8.07
N GLU A 166 20.11 16.77 -8.66
CA GLU A 166 18.96 17.67 -8.46
C GLU A 166 17.60 16.98 -8.67
N SER A 167 17.51 16.08 -9.65
CA SER A 167 16.29 15.38 -10.02
C SER A 167 16.26 13.90 -9.64
N LEU A 168 17.40 13.29 -9.31
CA LEU A 168 17.54 11.87 -9.01
C LEU A 168 17.70 11.64 -7.52
N TYR A 169 16.95 10.70 -6.95
CA TYR A 169 17.05 10.33 -5.54
C TYR A 169 16.91 8.83 -5.33
N VAL A 170 17.46 8.35 -4.24
CA VAL A 170 17.28 6.98 -3.75
C VAL A 170 16.62 7.01 -2.37
N THR A 171 15.69 6.08 -2.14
CA THR A 171 14.96 5.98 -0.88
C THR A 171 15.02 4.54 -0.37
N PRO A 172 16.00 4.16 0.44
CA PRO A 172 15.95 2.93 1.21
C PRO A 172 14.87 3.03 2.30
N SER A 173 14.19 1.92 2.54
CA SER A 173 13.24 1.77 3.64
C SER A 173 13.30 0.35 4.21
N VAL A 174 13.13 0.25 5.51
CA VAL A 174 12.98 -1.02 6.24
C VAL A 174 11.70 -0.93 7.04
N TYR A 175 10.91 -2.00 7.03
CA TYR A 175 9.68 -2.04 7.80
C TYR A 175 9.31 -3.47 8.22
N ALA A 176 8.53 -3.55 9.28
CA ALA A 176 7.92 -4.78 9.73
C ALA A 176 6.40 -4.69 9.62
N GLU A 177 5.77 -5.81 9.32
CA GLU A 177 4.32 -5.96 9.33
C GLU A 177 3.92 -6.92 10.43
N SER A 178 2.81 -6.62 11.10
CA SER A 178 2.21 -7.50 12.09
C SER A 178 0.70 -7.53 11.94
N GLY A 179 0.08 -8.56 12.49
CA GLY A 179 -1.35 -8.71 12.46
C GLY A 179 -1.88 -9.37 13.72
N SER A 180 -3.18 -9.20 13.96
CA SER A 180 -3.87 -10.01 14.96
C SER A 180 -4.01 -11.45 14.48
N SER A 181 -4.23 -12.36 15.41
CA SER A 181 -4.50 -13.80 15.15
C SER A 181 -5.61 -14.01 14.10
N ARG A 182 -6.62 -13.14 14.09
CA ARG A 182 -7.68 -13.16 13.08
C ARG A 182 -7.19 -12.73 11.69
N ASN A 183 -6.23 -11.80 11.62
CA ASN A 183 -5.61 -11.41 10.35
C ASN A 183 -4.85 -12.60 9.74
N TYR A 184 -4.05 -13.31 10.53
CA TYR A 184 -3.32 -14.49 10.04
C TYR A 184 -4.25 -15.60 9.57
N ARG A 185 -5.30 -15.90 10.33
CA ARG A 185 -6.30 -16.88 9.93
C ARG A 185 -6.95 -16.52 8.59
N ARG A 186 -7.17 -15.24 8.34
CA ARG A 186 -7.74 -14.77 7.07
C ARG A 186 -6.74 -14.85 5.91
N VAL A 187 -5.51 -14.39 6.13
CA VAL A 187 -4.50 -14.24 5.07
C VAL A 187 -3.82 -15.58 4.78
N ILE A 188 -3.46 -16.33 5.81
CA ILE A 188 -2.69 -17.57 5.70
C ILE A 188 -3.61 -18.80 5.74
N GLY A 189 -4.69 -18.75 6.51
CA GLY A 189 -5.61 -19.87 6.72
C GLY A 189 -5.55 -20.43 8.14
N ALA A 190 -6.08 -21.63 8.35
CA ALA A 190 -5.97 -22.34 9.62
C ALA A 190 -4.55 -22.87 9.82
N ARG A 191 -4.09 -22.95 11.08
CA ARG A 191 -2.83 -23.62 11.40
C ARG A 191 -2.95 -25.13 11.20
N THR A 192 -1.92 -25.72 10.64
CA THR A 192 -1.89 -27.17 10.36
C THR A 192 -1.68 -28.02 11.61
N ASP A 193 -1.11 -27.45 12.67
CA ASP A 193 -0.93 -28.11 13.98
C ASP A 193 -2.17 -28.07 14.88
N GLY A 194 -3.27 -27.46 14.40
CA GLY A 194 -4.52 -27.33 15.17
C GLY A 194 -4.51 -26.25 16.24
N GLU A 195 -3.38 -25.58 16.45
CA GLU A 195 -3.27 -24.48 17.42
C GLU A 195 -3.91 -23.18 16.90
N ARG A 196 -4.05 -22.20 17.77
CA ARG A 196 -4.55 -20.88 17.42
C ARG A 196 -3.39 -19.96 17.03
N TRP A 197 -3.63 -19.10 16.03
CA TRP A 197 -2.72 -18.00 15.75
C TRP A 197 -2.64 -17.06 16.95
N SER A 198 -1.44 -16.60 17.28
CA SER A 198 -1.22 -15.48 18.20
C SER A 198 -0.97 -14.20 17.40
N ASP A 199 -1.14 -13.06 18.05
CA ASP A 199 -0.77 -11.76 17.50
C ASP A 199 0.77 -11.67 17.40
N GLY A 200 1.30 -10.99 16.40
CA GLY A 200 2.75 -10.83 16.26
C GLY A 200 3.22 -10.29 14.92
N VAL A 201 4.54 -10.29 14.73
CA VAL A 201 5.19 -9.89 13.48
C VAL A 201 5.06 -11.02 12.46
N SER A 202 4.68 -10.69 11.23
CA SER A 202 4.53 -11.64 10.12
C SER A 202 5.62 -11.54 9.08
N SER A 203 6.17 -10.32 8.88
CA SER A 203 7.21 -10.11 7.88
C SER A 203 8.10 -8.93 8.23
N VAL A 204 9.31 -8.97 7.71
CA VAL A 204 10.23 -7.85 7.65
C VAL A 204 10.55 -7.60 6.18
N SER A 205 10.64 -6.35 5.79
CA SER A 205 10.88 -5.99 4.39
C SER A 205 11.94 -4.91 4.29
N PHE A 206 12.73 -5.03 3.23
CA PHE A 206 13.65 -4.00 2.78
C PHE A 206 13.24 -3.57 1.37
N ARG A 207 13.05 -2.26 1.16
CA ARG A 207 12.74 -1.68 -0.14
C ARG A 207 13.76 -0.61 -0.50
N LEU A 208 14.26 -0.66 -1.72
CA LEU A 208 15.09 0.36 -2.33
C LEU A 208 14.34 0.96 -3.52
N GLU A 209 14.03 2.25 -3.45
CA GLU A 209 13.37 2.99 -4.53
C GLU A 209 14.35 3.99 -5.14
N LEU A 210 14.50 3.96 -6.45
CA LEU A 210 15.16 4.97 -7.25
C LEU A 210 14.08 5.83 -7.91
N GLY A 211 14.12 7.14 -7.68
CA GLY A 211 13.13 8.06 -8.23
C GLY A 211 13.75 9.22 -9.00
N TRP A 212 13.06 9.63 -10.05
CA TRP A 212 13.44 10.76 -10.89
C TRP A 212 12.32 11.79 -10.93
N LYS A 213 12.64 13.02 -10.51
CA LYS A 213 11.72 14.16 -10.55
C LYS A 213 11.93 14.94 -11.85
N PHE A 214 10.99 14.88 -12.77
CA PHE A 214 11.03 15.61 -14.04
C PHE A 214 10.49 17.03 -13.90
N SER A 215 9.49 17.21 -13.04
CA SER A 215 8.88 18.50 -12.70
C SER A 215 8.29 18.44 -11.29
N GLU A 216 7.67 19.52 -10.83
CA GLU A 216 6.95 19.51 -9.54
C GLU A 216 5.75 18.57 -9.58
N ASN A 217 5.15 18.41 -10.75
CA ASN A 217 3.93 17.64 -10.96
C ASN A 217 4.16 16.22 -11.50
N PHE A 218 5.39 15.89 -11.92
CA PHE A 218 5.68 14.58 -12.51
C PHE A 218 6.99 14.00 -12.02
N SER A 219 6.93 12.77 -11.53
CA SER A 219 8.09 11.95 -11.21
C SER A 219 7.87 10.50 -11.61
N ALA A 220 8.95 9.78 -11.97
CA ALA A 220 8.94 8.35 -12.16
C ALA A 220 9.79 7.67 -11.08
N PHE A 221 9.57 6.38 -10.87
CA PHE A 221 10.35 5.58 -9.94
C PHE A 221 10.44 4.12 -10.38
N ALA A 222 11.52 3.48 -9.93
CA ALA A 222 11.67 2.04 -9.96
C ALA A 222 12.04 1.55 -8.56
N PHE A 223 11.72 0.31 -8.21
CA PHE A 223 12.09 -0.22 -6.90
C PHE A 223 12.34 -1.72 -6.96
N VAL A 224 13.10 -2.18 -5.99
CA VAL A 224 13.20 -3.58 -5.60
C VAL A 224 12.83 -3.69 -4.12
N GLU A 225 12.13 -4.75 -3.77
CA GLU A 225 11.65 -5.00 -2.42
C GLU A 225 11.83 -6.47 -2.07
N GLN A 226 12.51 -6.71 -0.96
CA GLN A 226 12.72 -8.03 -0.40
C GLN A 226 11.81 -8.18 0.81
N TYR A 227 10.99 -9.23 0.82
CA TYR A 227 10.17 -9.66 1.94
C TYR A 227 10.73 -10.91 2.56
N GLU A 228 10.81 -10.93 3.87
CA GLU A 228 11.08 -12.11 4.66
C GLU A 228 9.91 -12.36 5.61
N VAL A 229 9.30 -13.52 5.50
CA VAL A 229 8.22 -13.97 6.39
C VAL A 229 8.85 -14.52 7.66
N VAL A 230 8.42 -14.03 8.82
CA VAL A 230 9.05 -14.35 10.11
C VAL A 230 8.05 -14.90 11.13
N GLY A 231 8.56 -15.47 12.21
CA GLY A 231 7.76 -15.94 13.33
C GLY A 231 6.82 -17.09 12.96
N GLN A 232 5.67 -17.13 13.60
CA GLN A 232 4.65 -18.17 13.34
C GLN A 232 4.18 -18.20 11.90
N ALA A 233 4.11 -17.03 11.23
CA ALA A 233 3.71 -16.93 9.84
C ALA A 233 4.66 -17.70 8.91
N ALA A 234 5.97 -17.70 9.19
CA ALA A 234 6.96 -18.44 8.41
C ALA A 234 6.73 -19.94 8.48
N CYS A 235 6.57 -20.49 9.69
CA CYS A 235 6.41 -21.92 9.89
C CYS A 235 5.14 -22.49 9.25
N HIS A 236 4.07 -21.70 9.19
CA HIS A 236 2.76 -22.16 8.74
C HIS A 236 2.38 -21.70 7.32
N ALA A 237 2.98 -20.63 6.81
CA ALA A 237 2.85 -20.26 5.42
C ALA A 237 3.40 -21.33 4.48
N ILE A 238 4.48 -22.01 4.91
CA ILE A 238 5.09 -23.13 4.16
C ILE A 238 4.19 -24.36 4.17
N SER A 239 3.51 -24.63 5.27
CA SER A 239 2.73 -25.86 5.47
C SER A 239 1.28 -25.75 5.00
N ALA A 240 0.67 -24.55 5.04
CA ALA A 240 -0.74 -24.35 4.71
C ALA A 240 -1.01 -24.17 3.21
N SER A 241 -0.01 -23.83 2.42
CA SER A 241 -0.18 -23.69 0.98
C SER A 241 0.52 -24.80 0.24
N SER A 242 -0.18 -25.88 -0.01
CA SER A 242 0.21 -26.87 -1.04
C SER A 242 0.45 -26.21 -2.42
N TYR A 243 0.30 -24.92 -2.54
CA TYR A 243 0.22 -24.27 -3.84
C TYR A 243 1.34 -23.31 -4.20
N ARG A 244 2.04 -22.59 -3.30
CA ARG A 244 2.96 -21.54 -3.79
C ARG A 244 3.97 -20.95 -2.81
N CYS A 245 4.07 -21.41 -1.59
CA CYS A 245 4.98 -20.82 -0.61
C CYS A 245 5.98 -21.81 -0.09
N ALA A 246 6.78 -22.38 -0.98
CA ALA A 246 7.97 -23.16 -0.56
C ALA A 246 9.09 -22.25 -0.03
N HIS A 247 8.90 -20.93 -0.04
CA HIS A 247 9.90 -19.94 0.36
C HIS A 247 9.31 -18.99 1.39
N ASN A 248 10.14 -18.62 2.37
CA ASN A 248 9.83 -17.59 3.35
C ASN A 248 10.24 -16.19 2.90
N ASP A 249 10.79 -16.07 1.71
CA ASP A 249 11.33 -14.86 1.14
C ASP A 249 10.74 -14.58 -0.24
N TRP A 250 10.52 -13.31 -0.53
CA TRP A 250 9.99 -12.82 -1.80
C TRP A 250 10.78 -11.63 -2.25
N THR A 251 11.32 -11.69 -3.45
CA THR A 251 11.86 -10.51 -4.13
C THR A 251 10.87 -10.05 -5.18
N LEU A 252 10.47 -8.82 -5.10
CA LEU A 252 9.62 -8.20 -6.12
C LEU A 252 10.24 -6.89 -6.59
N GLY A 253 9.97 -6.54 -7.83
CA GLY A 253 10.37 -5.27 -8.42
C GLY A 253 9.18 -4.58 -9.06
N GLY A 254 9.30 -3.29 -9.26
CA GLY A 254 8.27 -2.52 -9.93
C GLY A 254 8.77 -1.18 -10.45
N ILE A 255 7.95 -0.62 -11.31
CA ILE A 255 8.13 0.72 -11.86
C ILE A 255 6.82 1.47 -11.79
N GLY A 256 6.88 2.78 -11.68
CA GLY A 256 5.68 3.61 -11.69
C GLY A 256 5.98 5.08 -11.89
N CYS A 257 4.93 5.87 -11.86
CA CYS A 257 5.07 7.32 -11.86
C CYS A 257 4.07 7.96 -10.89
N ARG A 258 4.31 9.23 -10.58
CA ARG A 258 3.45 10.08 -9.75
C ARG A 258 3.12 11.33 -10.51
N LEU A 259 1.83 11.56 -10.69
CA LEU A 259 1.27 12.73 -11.35
C LEU A 259 0.47 13.52 -10.31
N LYS A 260 0.63 14.84 -10.31
CA LYS A 260 -0.08 15.78 -9.44
C LYS A 260 -0.66 16.92 -10.29
N PHE A 261 -1.90 17.28 -10.01
CA PHE A 261 -2.63 18.34 -10.72
C PHE A 261 -3.35 19.25 -9.73
#